data_2aed54d931f858c70bffc4f68dd6d036
#
_entry.id   2aed54d931f858c70bffc4f68dd6d036
#
_cell.length_a   1.000
_cell.length_b   1.000
_cell.length_c   1.000
_cell.angle_alpha   90.00
_cell.angle_beta   90.00
_cell.angle_gamma   90.00
#
_symmetry.space_group_name_H-M   'P 1'
#
loop_
_entity.id
_entity.type
_entity.pdbx_description
1 polymer ?
#
loop_
_entity_poly.entity_id
_entity_poly.type
_entity_poly.pdbx_seq_one_letter_code
_entity_poly.pdbx_strand_id
1 'polypeptide(L)'
;MAHIAIIGSGIAGLFAASQLADAGHRVTVVTKKRPKDSSTNWAQGGVAAILDKTNHEGMESHVQDTLRSGDGACDEAVVRSIINEAGERIRDLIRIGVEFEKEDDGNYSLIREGGHSSKRILHAKDATGKEIERALTAYARQHPGIALKPNTLAIDLIQRRHGHPEHGVAGVWCLDQDTQAVITVQADAIVLATGGVGRLWKQTTNPDVATGDGLAMAYRTGASVENLAYIQFHPTALSSLSPRPFLISEAVRGVGAVLLDDEGLAAWKTACRVAKEEGEEPVSYTHLR
;
A
#
# COMPACT_ATOMS: atom_id res chain seq x y z
N MET A 1 7.27 -2.18 29.11
CA MET A 1 7.97 -1.69 27.89
C MET A 1 8.65 -2.87 27.23
N ALA A 2 8.30 -3.19 25.98
CA ALA A 2 8.92 -4.25 25.20
C ALA A 2 9.78 -3.67 24.07
N HIS A 3 10.71 -4.45 23.53
CA HIS A 3 11.44 -4.14 22.32
C HIS A 3 10.81 -4.86 21.13
N ILE A 4 10.33 -4.13 20.14
CA ILE A 4 9.69 -4.68 18.94
C ILE A 4 10.58 -4.41 17.73
N ALA A 5 10.91 -5.45 16.98
CA ALA A 5 11.56 -5.30 15.69
C ALA A 5 10.50 -5.34 14.58
N ILE A 6 10.57 -4.37 13.65
CA ILE A 6 9.69 -4.31 12.48
C ILE A 6 10.55 -4.46 11.23
N ILE A 7 10.18 -5.42 10.37
CA ILE A 7 10.90 -5.67 9.13
C ILE A 7 10.09 -5.11 7.97
N GLY A 8 10.58 -4.01 7.39
CA GLY A 8 9.93 -3.26 6.33
C GLY A 8 9.48 -1.87 6.76
N SER A 9 9.72 -0.88 5.90
CA SER A 9 9.45 0.54 6.13
C SER A 9 8.37 1.11 5.21
N GLY A 10 7.53 0.28 4.61
CA GLY A 10 6.31 0.74 3.96
C GLY A 10 5.25 1.18 4.97
N ILE A 11 4.07 1.57 4.49
CA ILE A 11 2.95 2.07 5.32
C ILE A 11 2.67 1.16 6.51
N ALA A 12 2.59 -0.16 6.31
CA ALA A 12 2.28 -1.11 7.38
C ALA A 12 3.34 -1.08 8.49
N GLY A 13 4.62 -1.08 8.12
CA GLY A 13 5.72 -1.09 9.09
C GLY A 13 5.87 0.23 9.83
N LEU A 14 5.85 1.36 9.13
CA LEU A 14 6.01 2.68 9.77
C LEU A 14 4.78 3.08 10.58
N PHE A 15 3.58 2.73 10.13
CA PHE A 15 2.37 2.98 10.91
C PHE A 15 2.34 2.12 12.19
N ALA A 16 2.67 0.83 12.11
CA ALA A 16 2.82 -0.01 13.29
C ALA A 16 3.90 0.53 14.23
N ALA A 17 5.03 1.02 13.70
CA ALA A 17 6.09 1.62 14.50
C ALA A 17 5.60 2.84 15.27
N SER A 18 4.81 3.73 14.64
CA SER A 18 4.26 4.91 15.30
C SER A 18 3.34 4.51 16.47
N GLN A 19 2.39 3.60 16.22
CA GLN A 19 1.43 3.17 17.23
C GLN A 19 2.11 2.49 18.43
N LEU A 20 3.10 1.63 18.16
CA LEU A 20 3.84 0.92 19.21
C LEU A 20 4.73 1.86 20.02
N ALA A 21 5.38 2.82 19.38
CA ALA A 21 6.23 3.78 20.04
C ALA A 21 5.41 4.77 20.88
N ASP A 22 4.26 5.25 20.37
CA ASP A 22 3.31 6.08 21.12
C ASP A 22 2.75 5.35 22.35
N ALA A 23 2.60 4.02 22.27
CA ALA A 23 2.25 3.16 23.41
C ALA A 23 3.40 2.91 24.40
N GLY A 24 4.57 3.53 24.18
CA GLY A 24 5.73 3.44 25.08
C GLY A 24 6.65 2.25 24.86
N HIS A 25 6.51 1.53 23.74
CA HIS A 25 7.44 0.46 23.39
C HIS A 25 8.68 1.00 22.68
N ARG A 26 9.81 0.30 22.78
CA ARG A 26 11.00 0.56 21.96
C ARG A 26 10.86 -0.17 20.64
N VAL A 27 11.02 0.53 19.51
CA VAL A 27 10.84 -0.02 18.18
C VAL A 27 12.12 0.10 17.36
N THR A 28 12.52 -0.97 16.72
CA THR A 28 13.59 -0.96 15.70
C THR A 28 12.98 -1.35 14.36
N VAL A 29 12.98 -0.43 13.41
CA VAL A 29 12.54 -0.69 12.04
C VAL A 29 13.76 -0.98 11.17
N VAL A 30 13.82 -2.16 10.58
CA VAL A 30 14.86 -2.54 9.61
C VAL A 30 14.30 -2.51 8.20
N THR A 31 15.05 -1.92 7.27
CA THR A 31 14.66 -1.86 5.85
C THR A 31 15.86 -2.06 4.95
N LYS A 32 15.72 -2.94 3.95
CA LYS A 32 16.84 -3.38 3.10
C LYS A 32 17.37 -2.30 2.15
N LYS A 33 16.62 -1.21 1.94
CA LYS A 33 17.05 -0.01 1.22
C LYS A 33 16.60 1.23 2.02
N ARG A 34 16.49 2.38 1.36
CA ARG A 34 15.93 3.59 1.98
C ARG A 34 14.43 3.43 2.17
N PRO A 35 13.79 4.05 3.16
CA PRO A 35 12.35 3.98 3.39
C PRO A 35 11.53 4.26 2.13
N LYS A 36 11.88 5.30 1.36
CA LYS A 36 11.21 5.70 0.13
C LYS A 36 11.29 4.68 -1.02
N ASP A 37 12.06 3.61 -0.89
CA ASP A 37 12.15 2.57 -1.91
C ASP A 37 11.05 1.50 -1.74
N SER A 38 10.10 1.72 -0.83
CA SER A 38 8.92 0.87 -0.58
C SER A 38 7.87 0.95 -1.69
N SER A 39 7.00 -0.05 -1.77
CA SER A 39 5.83 -0.02 -2.67
C SER A 39 4.88 1.13 -2.35
N THR A 40 4.78 1.53 -1.08
CA THR A 40 3.96 2.65 -0.61
C THR A 40 4.30 3.94 -1.36
N ASN A 41 5.58 4.26 -1.51
CA ASN A 41 6.02 5.50 -2.19
C ASN A 41 5.58 5.58 -3.67
N TRP A 42 5.19 4.46 -4.26
CA TRP A 42 4.79 4.38 -5.65
C TRP A 42 3.28 4.22 -5.84
N ALA A 43 2.52 4.09 -4.77
CA ALA A 43 1.08 3.97 -4.83
C ALA A 43 0.46 5.31 -5.25
N GLN A 44 -0.28 5.28 -6.36
CA GLN A 44 -0.97 6.43 -6.92
C GLN A 44 -2.35 6.62 -6.29
N GLY A 45 -3.11 5.53 -6.17
CA GLY A 45 -4.46 5.53 -5.63
C GLY A 45 -4.56 6.06 -4.20
N GLY A 46 -5.77 6.41 -3.80
CA GLY A 46 -6.04 6.94 -2.47
C GLY A 46 -6.31 5.85 -1.42
N VAL A 47 -6.81 6.28 -0.28
CA VAL A 47 -7.17 5.42 0.85
C VAL A 47 -8.67 5.51 1.11
N ALA A 48 -9.36 4.36 1.06
CA ALA A 48 -10.80 4.29 1.28
C ALA A 48 -11.13 4.34 2.77
N ALA A 49 -11.97 5.29 3.19
CA ALA A 49 -12.50 5.34 4.55
C ALA A 49 -13.80 6.13 4.63
N ILE A 50 -14.64 5.76 5.58
CA ILE A 50 -15.78 6.57 6.02
C ILE A 50 -15.34 7.31 7.28
N LEU A 51 -15.21 8.63 7.19
CA LEU A 51 -14.72 9.46 8.31
C LEU A 51 -15.78 9.71 9.37
N ASP A 52 -17.04 9.81 8.96
CA ASP A 52 -18.16 9.99 9.89
C ASP A 52 -18.59 8.63 10.47
N LYS A 53 -18.34 8.44 11.77
CA LYS A 53 -18.71 7.21 12.50
C LYS A 53 -20.23 6.97 12.58
N THR A 54 -21.04 7.98 12.33
CA THR A 54 -22.51 7.88 12.33
C THR A 54 -23.08 7.47 10.97
N ASN A 55 -22.26 7.51 9.91
CA ASN A 55 -22.68 7.11 8.57
C ASN A 55 -22.64 5.57 8.42
N HIS A 56 -23.56 4.89 9.09
CA HIS A 56 -23.66 3.43 9.05
C HIS A 56 -24.00 2.91 7.65
N GLU A 57 -24.80 3.63 6.87
CA GLU A 57 -25.13 3.27 5.50
C GLU A 57 -23.88 3.30 4.59
N GLY A 58 -23.07 4.34 4.72
CA GLY A 58 -21.79 4.44 3.99
C GLY A 58 -20.82 3.32 4.34
N MET A 59 -20.74 2.94 5.64
CA MET A 59 -19.92 1.80 6.07
C MET A 59 -20.43 0.49 5.50
N GLU A 60 -21.75 0.22 5.56
CA GLU A 60 -22.34 -0.99 5.01
C GLU A 60 -22.15 -1.06 3.50
N SER A 61 -22.36 0.05 2.79
CA SER A 61 -22.06 0.14 1.35
C SER A 61 -20.59 -0.21 1.04
N HIS A 62 -19.64 0.24 1.88
CA HIS A 62 -18.22 -0.10 1.71
C HIS A 62 -17.95 -1.59 1.95
N VAL A 63 -18.58 -2.20 2.97
CA VAL A 63 -18.52 -3.64 3.23
C VAL A 63 -19.01 -4.42 2.00
N GLN A 64 -20.19 -4.07 1.48
CA GLN A 64 -20.79 -4.78 0.33
C GLN A 64 -19.94 -4.63 -0.94
N ASP A 65 -19.37 -3.45 -1.20
CA ASP A 65 -18.45 -3.26 -2.34
C ASP A 65 -17.21 -4.14 -2.20
N THR A 66 -16.66 -4.25 -0.99
CA THR A 66 -15.47 -5.07 -0.70
C THR A 66 -15.76 -6.57 -0.88
N LEU A 67 -16.87 -7.05 -0.32
CA LEU A 67 -17.29 -8.46 -0.44
C LEU A 67 -17.57 -8.85 -1.90
N ARG A 68 -18.21 -7.94 -2.66
CA ARG A 68 -18.46 -8.14 -4.08
C ARG A 68 -17.17 -8.24 -4.88
N SER A 69 -16.21 -7.34 -4.62
CA SER A 69 -14.92 -7.34 -5.30
C SER A 69 -14.07 -8.56 -4.93
N GLY A 70 -14.24 -9.10 -3.74
CA GLY A 70 -13.54 -10.28 -3.26
C GLY A 70 -14.09 -11.61 -3.74
N ASP A 71 -15.26 -11.62 -4.41
CA ASP A 71 -15.88 -12.78 -5.06
C ASP A 71 -15.89 -14.06 -4.20
N GLY A 72 -16.24 -13.91 -2.92
CA GLY A 72 -16.33 -15.01 -1.94
C GLY A 72 -15.01 -15.36 -1.25
N ALA A 73 -13.89 -14.69 -1.56
CA ALA A 73 -12.60 -14.94 -0.90
C ALA A 73 -12.41 -14.11 0.38
N CYS A 74 -13.35 -13.22 0.74
CA CYS A 74 -13.25 -12.38 1.92
C CYS A 74 -13.85 -13.05 3.16
N ASP A 75 -13.19 -12.87 4.31
CA ASP A 75 -13.83 -13.04 5.62
C ASP A 75 -14.61 -11.76 5.96
N GLU A 76 -15.94 -11.87 5.99
CA GLU A 76 -16.82 -10.73 6.22
C GLU A 76 -16.59 -10.08 7.60
N ALA A 77 -16.30 -10.86 8.63
CA ALA A 77 -16.07 -10.32 9.97
C ALA A 77 -14.81 -9.44 10.00
N VAL A 78 -13.76 -9.89 9.30
CA VAL A 78 -12.51 -9.11 9.13
C VAL A 78 -12.77 -7.85 8.32
N VAL A 79 -13.49 -7.94 7.19
CA VAL A 79 -13.85 -6.77 6.36
C VAL A 79 -14.59 -5.73 7.19
N ARG A 80 -15.59 -6.13 7.97
CA ARG A 80 -16.37 -5.24 8.84
C ARG A 80 -15.49 -4.58 9.90
N SER A 81 -14.60 -5.33 10.54
CA SER A 81 -13.66 -4.80 11.53
C SER A 81 -12.77 -3.71 10.94
N ILE A 82 -12.14 -3.99 9.80
CA ILE A 82 -11.24 -3.04 9.11
C ILE A 82 -11.97 -1.76 8.69
N ILE A 83 -13.16 -1.88 8.09
CA ILE A 83 -13.93 -0.72 7.62
C ILE A 83 -14.40 0.13 8.80
N ASN A 84 -14.84 -0.47 9.91
CA ASN A 84 -15.24 0.25 11.11
C ASN A 84 -14.10 1.05 11.75
N GLU A 85 -12.88 0.55 11.66
CA GLU A 85 -11.69 1.23 12.20
C GLU A 85 -11.08 2.26 11.23
N ALA A 86 -11.33 2.13 9.92
CA ALA A 86 -10.64 2.88 8.89
C ALA A 86 -10.65 4.41 9.11
N GLY A 87 -11.80 4.98 9.48
CA GLY A 87 -11.92 6.42 9.73
C GLY A 87 -11.02 6.92 10.87
N GLU A 88 -10.80 6.10 11.89
CA GLU A 88 -9.89 6.43 12.99
C GLU A 88 -8.43 6.32 12.56
N ARG A 89 -8.09 5.30 11.80
CA ARG A 89 -6.73 5.13 11.26
C ARG A 89 -6.34 6.26 10.31
N ILE A 90 -7.29 6.79 9.55
CA ILE A 90 -7.06 8.01 8.74
C ILE A 90 -6.76 9.22 9.63
N ARG A 91 -7.49 9.39 10.72
CA ARG A 91 -7.20 10.50 11.67
C ARG A 91 -5.82 10.36 12.30
N ASP A 92 -5.36 9.12 12.55
CA ASP A 92 -4.00 8.87 13.01
C ASP A 92 -2.96 9.30 11.97
N LEU A 93 -3.16 8.98 10.69
CA LEU A 93 -2.27 9.42 9.61
C LEU A 93 -2.23 10.96 9.51
N ILE A 94 -3.38 11.63 9.62
CA ILE A 94 -3.46 13.09 9.63
C ILE A 94 -2.68 13.67 10.81
N ARG A 95 -2.83 13.10 12.01
CA ARG A 95 -2.10 13.50 13.21
C ARG A 95 -0.58 13.33 13.07
N ILE A 96 -0.14 12.30 12.35
CA ILE A 96 1.26 12.05 12.01
C ILE A 96 1.79 13.08 10.99
N GLY A 97 0.91 13.79 10.28
CA GLY A 97 1.26 14.84 9.33
C GLY A 97 1.07 14.46 7.87
N VAL A 98 0.19 13.50 7.56
CA VAL A 98 -0.27 13.25 6.19
C VAL A 98 -1.24 14.34 5.76
N GLU A 99 -0.98 14.93 4.62
CA GLU A 99 -1.77 16.01 4.03
C GLU A 99 -2.61 15.47 2.88
N PHE A 100 -3.88 15.19 3.15
CA PHE A 100 -4.87 14.85 2.11
C PHE A 100 -5.46 16.13 1.50
N GLU A 101 -5.86 16.05 0.23
CA GLU A 101 -6.51 17.18 -0.46
C GLU A 101 -7.84 17.56 0.19
N LYS A 102 -8.10 18.86 0.14
CA LYS A 102 -9.31 19.47 0.67
C LYS A 102 -9.98 20.32 -0.40
N GLU A 103 -11.29 20.41 -0.32
CA GLU A 103 -12.11 21.36 -1.07
C GLU A 103 -11.98 22.78 -0.47
N ASP A 104 -12.49 23.77 -1.17
CA ASP A 104 -12.43 25.19 -0.77
C ASP A 104 -13.15 25.45 0.59
N ASP A 105 -14.11 24.60 0.94
CA ASP A 105 -14.85 24.66 2.22
C ASP A 105 -14.09 24.01 3.39
N GLY A 106 -12.89 23.46 3.15
CA GLY A 106 -12.05 22.81 4.14
C GLY A 106 -12.35 21.33 4.40
N ASN A 107 -13.40 20.78 3.80
CA ASN A 107 -13.68 19.34 3.83
C ASN A 107 -12.67 18.57 2.99
N TYR A 108 -12.45 17.28 3.29
CA TYR A 108 -11.59 16.44 2.47
C TYR A 108 -12.22 16.19 1.10
N SER A 109 -11.43 16.39 0.05
CA SER A 109 -11.80 16.01 -1.30
C SER A 109 -11.83 14.49 -1.42
N LEU A 110 -13.01 13.95 -1.78
CA LEU A 110 -13.20 12.52 -1.91
C LEU A 110 -13.46 12.15 -3.36
N ILE A 111 -12.71 11.17 -3.85
CA ILE A 111 -12.91 10.61 -5.19
C ILE A 111 -13.52 9.21 -5.12
N ARG A 112 -13.96 8.73 -6.28
CA ARG A 112 -14.41 7.35 -6.49
C ARG A 112 -13.42 6.65 -7.41
N GLU A 113 -12.97 5.48 -7.00
CA GLU A 113 -12.15 4.58 -7.82
C GLU A 113 -12.95 3.32 -8.18
N GLY A 114 -12.39 2.47 -9.02
CA GLY A 114 -13.01 1.22 -9.45
C GLY A 114 -13.39 0.32 -8.26
N GLY A 115 -14.53 -0.37 -8.36
CA GLY A 115 -15.06 -1.22 -7.30
C GLY A 115 -15.85 -0.50 -6.20
N HIS A 116 -15.79 0.84 -6.13
CA HIS A 116 -16.54 1.63 -5.15
C HIS A 116 -17.83 2.20 -5.73
N SER A 117 -18.94 2.04 -5.01
CA SER A 117 -20.25 2.58 -5.38
C SER A 117 -20.40 4.08 -5.07
N SER A 118 -19.60 4.62 -4.14
CA SER A 118 -19.64 6.04 -3.73
C SER A 118 -18.24 6.64 -3.56
N LYS A 119 -18.18 7.97 -3.47
CA LYS A 119 -16.95 8.71 -3.17
C LYS A 119 -16.57 8.48 -1.70
N ARG A 120 -15.42 7.89 -1.43
CA ARG A 120 -14.90 7.63 -0.09
C ARG A 120 -13.37 7.52 -0.04
N ILE A 121 -12.71 7.87 -1.13
CA ILE A 121 -11.27 7.73 -1.29
C ILE A 121 -10.62 9.07 -0.97
N LEU A 122 -9.84 9.14 0.11
CA LEU A 122 -8.96 10.26 0.40
C LEU A 122 -7.70 10.16 -0.45
N HIS A 123 -7.22 11.28 -0.97
CA HIS A 123 -6.08 11.28 -1.88
C HIS A 123 -5.18 12.51 -1.66
N ALA A 124 -3.95 12.43 -2.16
CA ALA A 124 -3.00 13.53 -2.26
C ALA A 124 -2.50 13.57 -3.70
N LYS A 125 -3.26 14.23 -4.59
CA LYS A 125 -3.08 14.21 -6.05
C LYS A 125 -3.05 12.76 -6.56
N ASP A 126 -2.15 12.48 -7.48
CA ASP A 126 -1.88 11.12 -7.98
C ASP A 126 -0.61 10.51 -7.33
N ALA A 127 -0.41 10.81 -6.04
CA ALA A 127 0.81 10.44 -5.31
C ALA A 127 0.54 10.21 -3.80
N THR A 128 -0.64 9.67 -3.47
CA THR A 128 -1.08 9.49 -2.08
C THR A 128 -0.09 8.67 -1.26
N GLY A 129 0.42 7.59 -1.84
CA GLY A 129 1.41 6.76 -1.15
C GLY A 129 2.71 7.48 -0.86
N LYS A 130 3.17 8.38 -1.76
CA LYS A 130 4.37 9.20 -1.55
C LYS A 130 4.19 10.17 -0.39
N GLU A 131 3.00 10.77 -0.25
CA GLU A 131 2.68 11.67 0.84
C GLU A 131 2.63 10.92 2.18
N ILE A 132 1.98 9.76 2.22
CA ILE A 132 1.94 8.91 3.41
C ILE A 132 3.36 8.47 3.82
N GLU A 133 4.18 8.03 2.87
CA GLU A 133 5.58 7.63 3.13
C GLU A 133 6.41 8.79 3.67
N ARG A 134 6.24 10.01 3.13
CA ARG A 134 6.90 11.23 3.59
C ARG A 134 6.60 11.49 5.07
N ALA A 135 5.32 11.52 5.41
CA ALA A 135 4.86 11.85 6.76
C ALA A 135 5.30 10.79 7.78
N LEU A 136 5.06 9.51 7.48
CA LEU A 136 5.45 8.41 8.38
C LEU A 136 6.96 8.32 8.57
N THR A 137 7.76 8.52 7.51
CA THR A 137 9.23 8.53 7.62
C THR A 137 9.70 9.71 8.45
N ALA A 138 9.12 10.90 8.28
CA ALA A 138 9.47 12.07 9.08
C ALA A 138 9.14 11.85 10.57
N TYR A 139 7.97 11.32 10.86
CA TYR A 139 7.55 10.96 12.22
C TYR A 139 8.50 9.95 12.87
N ALA A 140 8.79 8.84 12.16
CA ALA A 140 9.67 7.81 12.67
C ALA A 140 11.08 8.30 12.98
N ARG A 141 11.60 9.24 12.18
CA ARG A 141 12.93 9.84 12.43
C ARG A 141 12.99 10.76 13.63
N GLN A 142 11.87 11.39 13.99
CA GLN A 142 11.78 12.34 15.08
C GLN A 142 11.40 11.68 16.40
N HIS A 143 10.74 10.51 16.34
CA HIS A 143 10.24 9.85 17.54
C HIS A 143 11.36 9.14 18.31
N PRO A 144 11.60 9.47 19.61
CA PRO A 144 12.73 8.94 20.37
C PRO A 144 12.64 7.42 20.63
N GLY A 145 11.45 6.84 20.58
CA GLY A 145 11.20 5.40 20.74
C GLY A 145 11.45 4.56 19.48
N ILE A 146 11.76 5.20 18.33
CA ILE A 146 11.92 4.50 17.04
C ILE A 146 13.36 4.63 16.55
N ALA A 147 14.03 3.49 16.37
CA ALA A 147 15.31 3.38 15.69
C ALA A 147 15.11 2.89 14.25
N LEU A 148 15.29 3.76 13.26
CA LEU A 148 15.19 3.42 11.85
C LEU A 148 16.57 3.00 11.30
N LYS A 149 16.67 1.77 10.77
CA LYS A 149 17.88 1.18 10.20
C LYS A 149 17.72 0.95 8.70
N PRO A 150 18.06 1.93 7.85
CA PRO A 150 18.11 1.75 6.40
C PRO A 150 19.28 0.84 6.00
N ASN A 151 19.31 0.39 4.75
CA ASN A 151 20.34 -0.47 4.18
C ASN A 151 20.64 -1.73 5.03
N THR A 152 19.63 -2.19 5.77
CA THR A 152 19.73 -3.34 6.67
C THR A 152 18.78 -4.44 6.17
N LEU A 153 19.35 -5.47 5.57
CA LEU A 153 18.61 -6.60 5.01
C LEU A 153 18.36 -7.65 6.10
N ALA A 154 17.10 -7.90 6.41
CA ALA A 154 16.74 -9.04 7.25
C ALA A 154 17.02 -10.36 6.51
N ILE A 155 17.81 -11.25 7.11
CA ILE A 155 18.24 -12.51 6.52
C ILE A 155 17.29 -13.63 6.96
N ASP A 156 17.14 -13.79 8.28
CA ASP A 156 16.27 -14.82 8.85
C ASP A 156 15.84 -14.51 10.29
N LEU A 157 14.73 -15.09 10.71
CA LEU A 157 14.21 -14.98 12.06
C LEU A 157 14.97 -15.93 13.00
N ILE A 158 15.20 -15.48 14.22
CA ILE A 158 15.84 -16.26 15.26
C ILE A 158 14.76 -16.90 16.12
N GLN A 159 14.60 -18.22 16.03
CA GLN A 159 13.70 -18.96 16.89
C GLN A 159 14.26 -18.99 18.33
N ARG A 160 13.40 -18.86 19.35
CA ARG A 160 13.81 -19.01 20.77
C ARG A 160 14.41 -20.39 21.03
N ARG A 161 13.90 -21.42 20.35
CA ARG A 161 14.44 -22.78 20.35
C ARG A 161 14.43 -23.29 18.91
N HIS A 162 15.61 -23.58 18.39
CA HIS A 162 15.76 -24.00 17.00
C HIS A 162 14.95 -25.29 16.72
N GLY A 163 14.18 -25.26 15.62
CA GLY A 163 13.30 -26.37 15.23
C GLY A 163 11.99 -26.47 16.03
N HIS A 164 11.70 -25.51 16.88
CA HIS A 164 10.53 -25.47 17.74
C HIS A 164 9.76 -24.14 17.57
N PRO A 165 9.02 -23.97 16.45
CA PRO A 165 8.32 -22.70 16.13
C PRO A 165 7.30 -22.28 17.19
N GLU A 166 6.74 -23.24 17.93
CA GLU A 166 5.79 -23.00 19.03
C GLU A 166 6.36 -22.17 20.18
N HIS A 167 7.68 -22.11 20.32
CA HIS A 167 8.33 -21.24 21.31
C HIS A 167 8.49 -19.78 20.84
N GLY A 168 8.15 -19.50 19.57
CA GLY A 168 8.22 -18.17 18.99
C GLY A 168 9.64 -17.73 18.64
N VAL A 169 9.80 -16.42 18.44
CA VAL A 169 11.03 -15.79 17.96
C VAL A 169 11.67 -14.93 19.04
N ALA A 170 13.02 -14.76 18.95
CA ALA A 170 13.83 -13.97 19.86
C ALA A 170 14.52 -12.77 19.16
N GLY A 171 14.43 -12.68 17.84
CA GLY A 171 15.11 -11.63 17.08
C GLY A 171 15.19 -11.94 15.59
N VAL A 172 16.02 -11.19 14.91
CA VAL A 172 16.28 -11.31 13.48
C VAL A 172 17.77 -11.13 13.21
N TRP A 173 18.34 -11.96 12.33
CA TRP A 173 19.65 -11.72 11.75
C TRP A 173 19.50 -10.77 10.56
N CYS A 174 20.37 -9.78 10.53
CA CYS A 174 20.38 -8.79 9.46
C CYS A 174 21.79 -8.64 8.89
N LEU A 175 21.88 -8.36 7.61
CA LEU A 175 23.08 -7.86 6.96
C LEU A 175 23.01 -6.33 6.94
N ASP A 176 23.91 -5.68 7.61
CA ASP A 176 24.20 -4.27 7.42
C ASP A 176 24.96 -4.12 6.11
N GLN A 177 24.32 -3.53 5.10
CA GLN A 177 24.88 -3.46 3.75
C GLN A 177 25.94 -2.36 3.61
N ASP A 178 26.01 -1.43 4.55
CA ASP A 178 27.01 -0.35 4.55
C ASP A 178 28.33 -0.88 5.11
N THR A 179 28.29 -1.70 6.17
CA THR A 179 29.47 -2.30 6.81
C THR A 179 29.77 -3.71 6.37
N GLN A 180 28.86 -4.35 5.64
CA GLN A 180 28.91 -5.79 5.27
C GLN A 180 28.97 -6.76 6.47
N ALA A 181 28.57 -6.30 7.63
CA ALA A 181 28.52 -7.11 8.86
C ALA A 181 27.16 -7.77 9.06
N VAL A 182 27.16 -9.00 9.53
CA VAL A 182 25.96 -9.64 10.02
C VAL A 182 25.73 -9.19 11.47
N ILE A 183 24.56 -8.61 11.72
CA ILE A 183 24.16 -8.12 13.03
C ILE A 183 22.91 -8.86 13.52
N THR A 184 22.75 -8.93 14.83
CA THR A 184 21.56 -9.49 15.48
C THR A 184 20.72 -8.36 16.06
N VAL A 185 19.46 -8.29 15.69
CA VAL A 185 18.47 -7.43 16.36
C VAL A 185 17.63 -8.33 17.27
N GLN A 186 17.92 -8.32 18.56
CA GLN A 186 17.12 -9.01 19.56
C GLN A 186 15.82 -8.23 19.79
N ALA A 187 14.71 -8.95 19.93
CA ALA A 187 13.40 -8.36 20.17
C ALA A 187 12.47 -9.31 20.92
N ASP A 188 11.53 -8.75 21.67
CA ASP A 188 10.49 -9.51 22.36
C ASP A 188 9.41 -10.00 21.38
N ALA A 189 9.17 -9.21 20.33
CA ALA A 189 8.27 -9.55 19.23
C ALA A 189 8.79 -8.98 17.89
N ILE A 190 8.36 -9.61 16.79
CA ILE A 190 8.72 -9.18 15.43
C ILE A 190 7.45 -8.96 14.62
N VAL A 191 7.39 -7.84 13.91
CA VAL A 191 6.36 -7.54 12.92
C VAL A 191 6.96 -7.68 11.53
N LEU A 192 6.42 -8.59 10.72
CA LEU A 192 6.76 -8.72 9.31
C LEU A 192 5.87 -7.79 8.48
N ALA A 193 6.45 -6.71 7.96
CA ALA A 193 5.80 -5.72 7.11
C ALA A 193 6.55 -5.57 5.78
N THR A 194 7.02 -6.69 5.23
CA THR A 194 8.01 -6.77 4.15
C THR A 194 7.42 -6.56 2.75
N GLY A 195 6.11 -6.35 2.64
CA GLY A 195 5.42 -6.23 1.36
C GLY A 195 5.28 -7.56 0.63
N GLY A 196 5.07 -7.48 -0.68
CA GLY A 196 4.73 -8.63 -1.51
C GLY A 196 5.91 -9.23 -2.26
N VAL A 197 5.57 -10.05 -3.27
CA VAL A 197 6.50 -10.88 -4.05
C VAL A 197 6.52 -10.54 -5.56
N GLY A 198 6.03 -9.36 -5.94
CA GLY A 198 5.84 -9.00 -7.36
C GLY A 198 7.09 -9.11 -8.23
N ARG A 199 8.30 -9.09 -7.64
CA ARG A 199 9.57 -9.26 -8.38
C ARG A 199 9.87 -10.71 -8.80
N LEU A 200 9.00 -11.67 -8.49
CA LEU A 200 9.06 -13.00 -9.09
C LEU A 200 8.71 -12.97 -10.58
N TRP A 201 7.97 -11.96 -11.04
CA TRP A 201 7.62 -11.82 -12.45
C TRP A 201 8.61 -10.93 -13.18
N LYS A 202 8.94 -11.32 -14.41
CA LYS A 202 9.86 -10.58 -15.27
C LYS A 202 9.36 -9.16 -15.54
N GLN A 203 8.05 -9.02 -15.76
CA GLN A 203 7.41 -7.72 -15.93
C GLN A 203 6.55 -7.44 -14.70
N THR A 204 6.85 -6.36 -14.01
CA THR A 204 6.17 -5.99 -12.78
C THR A 204 6.24 -4.49 -12.55
N THR A 205 5.16 -3.95 -11.98
CA THR A 205 5.08 -2.56 -11.54
C THR A 205 5.66 -2.36 -10.13
N ASN A 206 5.99 -3.46 -9.45
CA ASN A 206 6.55 -3.43 -8.10
C ASN A 206 7.99 -2.89 -8.09
N PRO A 207 8.42 -2.23 -7.00
CA PRO A 207 9.81 -1.84 -6.82
C PRO A 207 10.71 -3.07 -6.62
N ASP A 208 12.01 -2.88 -6.85
CA ASP A 208 13.01 -3.94 -6.73
C ASP A 208 13.10 -4.62 -5.37
N VAL A 209 12.50 -3.99 -4.35
CA VAL A 209 12.46 -4.51 -2.99
C VAL A 209 11.36 -5.56 -2.75
N ALA A 210 10.41 -5.74 -3.67
CA ALA A 210 9.28 -6.66 -3.51
C ALA A 210 9.65 -8.11 -3.86
N THR A 211 10.58 -8.70 -3.14
CA THR A 211 11.22 -10.01 -3.41
C THR A 211 10.73 -11.16 -2.54
N GLY A 212 9.75 -10.91 -1.65
CA GLY A 212 9.14 -11.97 -0.82
C GLY A 212 9.97 -12.45 0.35
N ASP A 213 10.97 -11.69 0.80
CA ASP A 213 11.90 -12.10 1.85
C ASP A 213 11.19 -12.45 3.16
N GLY A 214 10.20 -11.65 3.58
CA GLY A 214 9.44 -11.89 4.81
C GLY A 214 8.61 -13.16 4.75
N LEU A 215 8.03 -13.44 3.58
CA LEU A 215 7.29 -14.68 3.35
C LEU A 215 8.22 -15.88 3.49
N ALA A 216 9.41 -15.84 2.89
CA ALA A 216 10.40 -16.90 2.98
C ALA A 216 10.90 -17.10 4.42
N MET A 217 11.18 -16.02 5.15
CA MET A 217 11.57 -16.07 6.57
C MET A 217 10.47 -16.68 7.44
N ALA A 218 9.22 -16.26 7.25
CA ALA A 218 8.07 -16.79 7.98
C ALA A 218 7.92 -18.30 7.74
N TYR A 219 7.98 -18.73 6.48
CA TYR A 219 7.88 -20.14 6.11
C TYR A 219 9.00 -20.98 6.75
N ARG A 220 10.26 -20.53 6.66
CA ARG A 220 11.39 -21.24 7.28
C ARG A 220 11.29 -21.32 8.80
N THR A 221 10.59 -20.37 9.41
CA THR A 221 10.36 -20.35 10.87
C THR A 221 9.19 -21.24 11.29
N GLY A 222 8.42 -21.79 10.33
CA GLY A 222 7.31 -22.70 10.60
C GLY A 222 5.94 -22.01 10.66
N ALA A 223 5.83 -20.75 10.21
CA ALA A 223 4.54 -20.08 10.10
C ALA A 223 3.71 -20.65 8.93
N SER A 224 2.40 -20.70 9.11
CA SER A 224 1.47 -21.02 8.03
C SER A 224 1.52 -19.93 6.95
N VAL A 225 1.49 -20.36 5.70
CA VAL A 225 1.46 -19.47 4.52
C VAL A 225 0.28 -19.86 3.66
N GLU A 226 -0.55 -18.89 3.33
CA GLU A 226 -1.79 -19.10 2.59
C GLU A 226 -1.90 -18.12 1.42
N ASN A 227 -2.77 -18.44 0.47
CA ASN A 227 -3.19 -17.55 -0.60
C ASN A 227 -2.06 -17.05 -1.53
N LEU A 228 -0.99 -17.80 -1.69
CA LEU A 228 0.17 -17.43 -2.51
C LEU A 228 -0.15 -17.28 -4.00
N ALA A 229 -1.27 -17.81 -4.46
CA ALA A 229 -1.74 -17.67 -5.85
C ALA A 229 -2.32 -16.27 -6.14
N TYR A 230 -2.69 -15.50 -5.11
CA TYR A 230 -3.32 -14.21 -5.28
C TYR A 230 -2.29 -13.11 -5.51
N ILE A 231 -1.99 -12.88 -6.78
CA ILE A 231 -1.18 -11.74 -7.25
C ILE A 231 -2.08 -10.86 -8.09
N GLN A 232 -2.17 -9.58 -7.70
CA GLN A 232 -2.93 -8.60 -8.48
C GLN A 232 -2.11 -8.13 -9.67
N PHE A 233 -2.72 -8.20 -10.86
CA PHE A 233 -2.17 -7.62 -12.08
C PHE A 233 -2.80 -6.25 -12.33
N HIS A 234 -1.96 -5.22 -12.52
CA HIS A 234 -2.46 -3.89 -12.84
C HIS A 234 -2.89 -3.85 -14.32
N PRO A 235 -4.16 -3.53 -14.61
CA PRO A 235 -4.72 -3.69 -15.98
C PRO A 235 -4.25 -2.62 -16.96
N THR A 236 -3.68 -1.50 -16.49
CA THR A 236 -3.28 -0.35 -17.31
C THR A 236 -1.83 0.06 -17.04
N ALA A 237 -0.91 -0.88 -17.17
CA ALA A 237 0.52 -0.59 -17.18
C ALA A 237 0.99 -0.36 -18.62
N LEU A 238 1.62 0.78 -18.88
CA LEU A 238 2.19 1.08 -20.20
C LEU A 238 3.41 0.18 -20.43
N SER A 239 3.34 -0.65 -21.47
CA SER A 239 4.50 -1.40 -21.94
C SER A 239 5.51 -0.45 -22.59
N SER A 240 6.57 -0.12 -21.88
CA SER A 240 7.64 0.75 -22.36
C SER A 240 8.98 0.01 -22.30
N LEU A 241 9.96 0.55 -23.02
CA LEU A 241 11.36 0.07 -22.96
C LEU A 241 12.03 0.38 -21.61
N SER A 242 11.34 1.07 -20.70
CA SER A 242 11.81 1.32 -19.35
C SER A 242 11.84 0.00 -18.55
N PRO A 243 12.86 -0.22 -17.71
CA PRO A 243 12.93 -1.37 -16.82
C PRO A 243 11.72 -1.52 -15.89
N ARG A 244 10.99 -0.41 -15.67
CA ARG A 244 9.77 -0.36 -14.88
C ARG A 244 8.63 0.20 -15.72
N PRO A 245 7.53 -0.57 -15.89
CA PRO A 245 6.33 -0.09 -16.57
C PRO A 245 5.75 1.16 -15.88
N PHE A 246 5.32 2.13 -16.66
CA PHE A 246 4.59 3.29 -16.14
C PHE A 246 3.14 2.89 -15.85
N LEU A 247 2.65 3.21 -14.65
CA LEU A 247 1.26 3.01 -14.29
C LEU A 247 0.41 4.16 -14.81
N ILE A 248 -0.59 3.83 -15.61
CA ILE A 248 -1.63 4.78 -15.98
C ILE A 248 -2.62 4.83 -14.81
N SER A 249 -2.88 6.01 -14.28
CA SER A 249 -3.72 6.20 -13.11
C SER A 249 -5.08 5.52 -13.26
N GLU A 250 -5.52 4.85 -12.22
CA GLU A 250 -6.85 4.22 -12.17
C GLU A 250 -7.99 5.26 -12.25
N ALA A 251 -7.74 6.48 -11.81
CA ALA A 251 -8.69 7.60 -11.93
C ALA A 251 -9.14 7.82 -13.38
N VAL A 252 -8.27 7.58 -14.36
CA VAL A 252 -8.58 7.68 -15.79
C VAL A 252 -9.71 6.70 -16.18
N ARG A 253 -9.67 5.46 -15.67
CA ARG A 253 -10.75 4.48 -15.87
C ARG A 253 -11.99 4.83 -15.05
N GLY A 254 -11.79 5.37 -13.86
CA GLY A 254 -12.86 5.81 -12.96
C GLY A 254 -13.77 6.90 -13.57
N VAL A 255 -13.22 7.73 -14.46
CA VAL A 255 -13.97 8.75 -15.23
C VAL A 255 -14.50 8.23 -16.57
N GLY A 256 -14.41 6.92 -16.83
CA GLY A 256 -15.00 6.29 -18.00
C GLY A 256 -14.07 6.13 -19.21
N ALA A 257 -12.76 6.29 -19.05
CA ALA A 257 -11.81 6.03 -20.14
C ALA A 257 -11.80 4.55 -20.54
N VAL A 258 -11.73 4.30 -21.83
CA VAL A 258 -11.66 2.97 -22.43
C VAL A 258 -10.37 2.81 -23.24
N LEU A 259 -9.89 1.58 -23.33
CA LEU A 259 -8.79 1.23 -24.24
C LEU A 259 -9.34 1.08 -25.65
N LEU A 260 -8.72 1.74 -26.61
CA LEU A 260 -9.05 1.63 -28.03
C LEU A 260 -7.83 1.07 -28.77
N ASP A 261 -8.06 0.19 -29.72
CA ASP A 261 -7.11 -0.13 -30.77
C ASP A 261 -7.08 0.97 -31.85
N ASP A 262 -6.26 0.78 -32.88
CA ASP A 262 -6.11 1.79 -33.94
C ASP A 262 -7.41 2.01 -34.74
N GLU A 263 -8.24 0.98 -34.90
CA GLU A 263 -9.55 1.07 -35.60
C GLU A 263 -10.55 1.83 -34.73
N GLY A 264 -10.67 1.49 -33.46
CA GLY A 264 -11.50 2.20 -32.51
C GLY A 264 -11.11 3.67 -32.34
N LEU A 265 -9.80 3.96 -32.34
CA LEU A 265 -9.31 5.35 -32.31
C LEU A 265 -9.66 6.13 -33.58
N ALA A 266 -9.58 5.51 -34.75
CA ALA A 266 -9.95 6.13 -36.01
C ALA A 266 -11.48 6.40 -36.10
N ALA A 267 -12.29 5.43 -35.66
CA ALA A 267 -13.75 5.57 -35.57
C ALA A 267 -14.15 6.70 -34.61
N TRP A 268 -13.51 6.76 -33.44
CA TRP A 268 -13.79 7.81 -32.47
C TRP A 268 -13.39 9.21 -32.97
N LYS A 269 -12.21 9.37 -33.60
CA LYS A 269 -11.80 10.65 -34.22
C LYS A 269 -12.81 11.14 -35.26
N THR A 270 -13.38 10.20 -36.00
CA THR A 270 -14.42 10.49 -36.99
C THR A 270 -15.70 10.97 -36.32
N ALA A 271 -16.15 10.26 -35.26
CA ALA A 271 -17.34 10.64 -34.51
C ALA A 271 -17.17 12.02 -33.84
N CYS A 272 -16.00 12.33 -33.28
CA CYS A 272 -15.72 13.66 -32.73
C CYS A 272 -15.77 14.77 -33.77
N ARG A 273 -15.32 14.48 -35.00
CA ARG A 273 -15.41 15.49 -36.09
C ARG A 273 -16.85 15.77 -36.48
N VAL A 274 -17.65 14.69 -36.62
CA VAL A 274 -19.08 14.82 -36.95
C VAL A 274 -19.80 15.59 -35.84
N ALA A 275 -19.62 15.25 -34.57
CA ALA A 275 -20.25 15.96 -33.46
C ALA A 275 -19.91 17.46 -33.46
N LYS A 276 -18.65 17.83 -33.76
CA LYS A 276 -18.25 19.25 -33.89
C LYS A 276 -18.93 19.95 -35.05
N GLU A 277 -19.11 19.28 -36.20
CA GLU A 277 -19.81 19.81 -37.35
C GLU A 277 -21.30 20.02 -37.06
N GLU A 278 -21.89 19.23 -36.19
CA GLU A 278 -23.27 19.28 -35.71
C GLU A 278 -23.48 20.25 -34.53
N GLY A 279 -22.40 20.86 -34.01
CA GLY A 279 -22.46 21.80 -32.88
C GLY A 279 -22.59 21.12 -31.50
N GLU A 280 -22.36 19.84 -31.44
CA GLU A 280 -22.32 19.07 -30.18
C GLU A 280 -20.90 19.06 -29.59
N GLU A 281 -20.79 19.12 -28.26
CA GLU A 281 -19.52 18.86 -27.61
C GLU A 281 -19.19 17.33 -27.68
N PRO A 282 -18.04 16.94 -28.27
CA PRO A 282 -17.66 15.57 -28.33
C PRO A 282 -17.44 15.04 -26.90
N VAL A 283 -18.01 13.90 -26.57
CA VAL A 283 -17.80 13.23 -25.29
C VAL A 283 -16.29 13.07 -25.07
N SER A 284 -15.79 13.66 -23.99
CA SER A 284 -14.38 13.60 -23.62
C SER A 284 -14.01 12.18 -23.19
N TYR A 285 -13.49 11.37 -24.09
CA TYR A 285 -12.84 10.11 -23.72
C TYR A 285 -11.34 10.34 -23.63
N THR A 286 -10.74 9.93 -22.51
CA THR A 286 -9.28 9.93 -22.35
C THR A 286 -8.74 8.67 -23.03
N HIS A 287 -7.86 8.85 -24.02
CA HIS A 287 -7.31 7.73 -24.81
C HIS A 287 -5.99 7.27 -24.25
N LEU A 288 -5.87 5.95 -24.15
CA LEU A 288 -4.64 5.25 -23.84
C LEU A 288 -4.25 4.40 -25.04
N ARG A 289 -3.13 4.74 -25.70
CA ARG A 289 -2.47 3.91 -26.71
C ARG A 289 -1.49 2.95 -26.06
#